data_141c97145d0119cc1337568e3b5d53b0
#
_entry.id   141c97145d0119cc1337568e3b5d53b0
#
_cell.length_a   1.000
_cell.length_b   1.000
_cell.length_c   1.000
_cell.angle_alpha   90.00
_cell.angle_beta   90.00
_cell.angle_gamma   90.00
#
_symmetry.space_group_name_H-M   'P 1'
#
loop_
_entity.id
_entity.type
_entity.pdbx_description
1 polymer ?
#
loop_
_entity_poly.entity_id
_entity_poly.type
_entity_poly.pdbx_seq_one_letter_code
_entity_poly.pdbx_strand_id
1 'polypeptide(L)'
;MKEKKTKRRVWRGVATTGTSLLALSLSASMVIDTFRTDIDKFLGTQSTQMVTDNQTEDDYTYKSDYSSTTELLDSIEDLGERMSEEGTVLLKNNGALPLSADEKKKVTFLGFSSYFPIQGGDFGSSLVENKGTDADTVDMVQAFEAKGYSLNPTVQQMYEGMKEDFKSEAVLPWGVVTYYRATAPAVGGTFTSLEPSQEKLDKAEPTWKDSMNDYNVMIVTIARAAGENANYTPGEEGVNPEQNLNQADPLGLSDTERATIDAAVKAKAENGGKVIVLLNNASAMEIDELKNNDGIDAMLEVGIPGGYGFYGVADVLSGDANPSGHLADTYAVDNSASPAAQNYGDYEWTNADSDYSINSEIVEAESIYAGYKYYETRYVDTVLGQGNASDSVGSSTGGAWTYNSEVS
;
A
#
# COMPACT_ATOMS: atom_id res chain seq x y z
N MET A 1 -26.80 39.06 68.39
CA MET A 1 -27.09 39.53 67.00
C MET A 1 -25.90 39.31 66.05
N LYS A 2 -24.65 39.51 66.45
CA LYS A 2 -23.44 39.24 65.60
C LYS A 2 -23.29 37.80 65.18
N GLU A 3 -23.51 36.84 66.07
CA GLU A 3 -23.34 35.40 65.83
C GLU A 3 -24.30 34.86 64.74
N LYS A 4 -25.56 35.28 64.76
CA LYS A 4 -26.55 34.93 63.69
C LYS A 4 -26.17 35.48 62.33
N LYS A 5 -25.55 36.66 62.26
CA LYS A 5 -25.06 37.23 61.01
C LYS A 5 -23.85 36.47 60.44
N THR A 6 -22.95 35.98 61.30
CA THR A 6 -21.79 35.17 60.89
C THR A 6 -22.23 33.80 60.39
N LYS A 7 -23.08 33.10 61.08
CA LYS A 7 -23.64 31.81 60.60
C LYS A 7 -24.35 31.95 59.25
N ARG A 8 -25.10 33.00 59.04
CA ARG A 8 -25.78 33.25 57.74
C ARG A 8 -24.79 33.57 56.61
N ARG A 9 -23.66 34.23 56.88
CA ARG A 9 -22.60 34.47 55.87
C ARG A 9 -21.89 33.18 55.50
N VAL A 10 -21.54 32.33 56.49
CA VAL A 10 -20.93 31.05 56.26
C VAL A 10 -21.85 30.14 55.43
N TRP A 11 -23.14 30.03 55.77
CA TRP A 11 -24.08 29.25 55.00
C TRP A 11 -24.29 29.78 53.57
N ARG A 12 -24.27 31.07 53.35
CA ARG A 12 -24.27 31.63 52.01
C ARG A 12 -23.04 31.27 51.21
N GLY A 13 -21.87 31.31 51.84
CA GLY A 13 -20.62 30.87 51.22
C GLY A 13 -20.69 29.39 50.79
N VAL A 14 -21.09 28.53 51.72
CA VAL A 14 -21.24 27.10 51.44
C VAL A 14 -22.25 26.84 50.31
N ALA A 15 -23.42 27.52 50.33
CA ALA A 15 -24.40 27.38 49.26
C ALA A 15 -23.89 27.83 47.91
N THR A 16 -23.21 28.99 47.85
CA THR A 16 -22.62 29.51 46.62
C THR A 16 -21.57 28.57 46.04
N THR A 17 -20.64 28.10 46.92
CA THR A 17 -19.62 27.12 46.48
C THR A 17 -20.25 25.81 45.99
N GLY A 18 -21.24 25.30 46.70
CA GLY A 18 -21.96 24.07 46.28
C GLY A 18 -22.67 24.24 44.96
N THR A 19 -23.35 25.38 44.78
CA THR A 19 -24.03 25.66 43.45
C THR A 19 -23.03 25.82 42.33
N SER A 20 -21.89 26.46 42.57
CA SER A 20 -20.84 26.58 41.55
C SER A 20 -20.23 25.25 41.18
N LEU A 21 -19.95 24.37 42.15
CA LEU A 21 -19.45 23.02 41.91
C LEU A 21 -20.48 22.18 41.15
N LEU A 22 -21.74 22.28 41.51
CA LEU A 22 -22.81 21.58 40.80
C LEU A 22 -22.92 22.05 39.34
N ALA A 23 -22.87 23.36 39.10
CA ALA A 23 -22.90 23.88 37.75
C ALA A 23 -21.70 23.43 36.92
N LEU A 24 -20.50 23.43 37.49
CA LEU A 24 -19.29 22.88 36.84
C LEU A 24 -19.43 21.38 36.52
N SER A 25 -19.92 20.60 37.47
CA SER A 25 -20.13 19.17 37.27
C SER A 25 -21.15 18.87 36.17
N LEU A 26 -22.25 19.60 36.13
CA LEU A 26 -23.27 19.47 35.06
C LEU A 26 -22.71 19.87 33.71
N SER A 27 -21.95 20.96 33.64
CA SER A 27 -21.29 21.38 32.40
C SER A 27 -20.29 20.36 31.91
N ALA A 28 -19.48 19.81 32.82
CA ALA A 28 -18.51 18.75 32.50
C ALA A 28 -19.23 17.47 32.01
N SER A 29 -20.30 17.07 32.67
CA SER A 29 -21.11 15.92 32.24
C SER A 29 -21.69 16.12 30.85
N MET A 30 -22.22 17.32 30.54
CA MET A 30 -22.74 17.63 29.21
C MET A 30 -21.66 17.54 28.12
N VAL A 31 -20.46 18.03 28.40
CA VAL A 31 -19.33 17.94 27.47
C VAL A 31 -18.91 16.48 27.27
N ILE A 32 -18.79 15.71 28.36
CA ILE A 32 -18.48 14.29 28.31
C ILE A 32 -19.54 13.51 27.51
N ASP A 33 -20.82 13.76 27.76
CA ASP A 33 -21.90 13.11 27.03
C ASP A 33 -21.91 13.49 25.54
N THR A 34 -21.57 14.73 25.20
CA THR A 34 -21.48 15.18 23.79
C THR A 34 -20.34 14.48 23.04
N PHE A 35 -19.20 14.29 23.67
CA PHE A 35 -18.02 13.65 23.06
C PHE A 35 -17.81 12.22 23.53
N ARG A 36 -18.83 11.57 24.05
CA ARG A 36 -18.72 10.24 24.66
C ARG A 36 -18.14 9.21 23.72
N THR A 37 -18.60 9.17 22.47
CA THR A 37 -18.11 8.23 21.47
C THR A 37 -16.60 8.42 21.17
N ASP A 38 -16.14 9.67 21.13
CA ASP A 38 -14.74 9.98 20.88
C ASP A 38 -13.87 9.67 22.10
N ILE A 39 -14.40 9.93 23.29
CA ILE A 39 -13.74 9.59 24.56
C ILE A 39 -13.66 8.07 24.74
N ASP A 40 -14.76 7.34 24.44
CA ASP A 40 -14.80 5.89 24.54
C ASP A 40 -13.80 5.24 23.54
N LYS A 41 -13.71 5.77 22.32
CA LYS A 41 -12.69 5.35 21.35
C LYS A 41 -11.25 5.62 21.85
N PHE A 42 -11.01 6.80 22.38
CA PHE A 42 -9.71 7.17 22.93
C PHE A 42 -9.27 6.31 24.12
N LEU A 43 -10.23 5.94 24.97
CA LEU A 43 -10.00 5.10 26.16
C LEU A 43 -10.05 3.60 25.87
N GLY A 44 -10.39 3.19 24.64
CA GLY A 44 -10.61 1.78 24.30
C GLY A 44 -11.79 1.14 25.03
N THR A 45 -12.75 1.94 25.48
CA THR A 45 -13.95 1.48 26.17
C THR A 45 -15.09 1.31 25.16
N GLN A 46 -15.93 0.29 25.37
CA GLN A 46 -17.07 0.06 24.49
C GLN A 46 -18.07 1.22 24.59
N SER A 47 -18.50 1.73 23.45
CA SER A 47 -19.61 2.68 23.39
C SER A 47 -20.87 2.03 23.93
N THR A 48 -21.63 2.76 24.75
CA THR A 48 -22.88 2.27 25.32
C THR A 48 -23.88 2.04 24.19
N GLN A 49 -24.31 0.80 24.02
CA GLN A 49 -25.41 0.48 23.13
C GLN A 49 -26.69 1.09 23.70
N MET A 50 -27.42 1.89 22.92
CA MET A 50 -28.74 2.34 23.32
C MET A 50 -29.68 1.14 23.24
N VAL A 51 -30.01 0.55 24.40
CA VAL A 51 -31.06 -0.46 24.51
C VAL A 51 -32.37 0.28 24.76
N THR A 52 -33.26 0.25 23.80
CA THR A 52 -34.65 0.70 24.02
C THR A 52 -35.42 -0.47 24.63
N ASP A 53 -36.08 -0.24 25.74
CA ASP A 53 -36.71 -1.26 26.61
C ASP A 53 -37.77 -2.18 25.94
N ASN A 54 -38.07 -2.03 24.68
CA ASN A 54 -39.11 -2.77 23.97
C ASN A 54 -38.71 -3.36 22.62
N GLN A 55 -37.40 -3.37 22.26
CA GLN A 55 -36.96 -3.99 21.02
C GLN A 55 -36.44 -5.41 21.31
N THR A 56 -36.99 -6.38 20.63
CA THR A 56 -36.45 -7.74 20.57
C THR A 56 -35.46 -7.86 19.43
N GLU A 57 -34.60 -8.87 19.43
CA GLU A 57 -33.69 -9.13 18.31
C GLU A 57 -34.41 -9.24 16.96
N ASP A 58 -35.71 -9.56 16.97
CA ASP A 58 -36.52 -9.66 15.76
C ASP A 58 -36.97 -8.31 15.17
N ASP A 59 -36.80 -7.21 15.92
CA ASP A 59 -37.18 -5.85 15.49
C ASP A 59 -36.10 -5.15 14.64
N TYR A 60 -34.91 -5.71 14.54
CA TYR A 60 -33.83 -5.13 13.71
C TYR A 60 -33.94 -5.63 12.26
N THR A 61 -33.91 -4.69 11.32
CA THR A 61 -33.88 -5.00 9.88
C THR A 61 -32.58 -5.71 9.49
N TYR A 62 -31.49 -5.35 10.15
CA TYR A 62 -30.18 -5.95 9.95
C TYR A 62 -29.72 -6.56 11.27
N LYS A 63 -29.52 -7.87 11.27
CA LYS A 63 -28.97 -8.60 12.41
C LYS A 63 -27.48 -8.79 12.21
N SER A 64 -26.73 -8.82 13.30
CA SER A 64 -25.33 -9.23 13.24
C SER A 64 -25.26 -10.74 13.00
N ASP A 65 -24.43 -11.14 12.05
CA ASP A 65 -24.10 -12.55 11.81
C ASP A 65 -23.12 -13.11 12.87
N TYR A 66 -22.57 -12.22 13.70
CA TYR A 66 -21.54 -12.54 14.70
C TYR A 66 -22.08 -12.35 16.11
N SER A 67 -21.76 -13.29 16.99
CA SER A 67 -22.18 -13.31 18.40
C SER A 67 -21.25 -12.50 19.31
N SER A 68 -20.04 -12.19 18.85
CA SER A 68 -19.03 -11.44 19.60
C SER A 68 -18.09 -10.65 18.69
N THR A 69 -17.41 -9.66 19.28
CA THR A 69 -16.36 -8.91 18.57
C THR A 69 -15.20 -9.82 18.16
N THR A 70 -14.84 -10.80 18.97
CA THR A 70 -13.78 -11.77 18.63
C THR A 70 -14.14 -12.56 17.39
N GLU A 71 -15.36 -13.11 17.32
CA GLU A 71 -15.83 -13.84 16.14
C GLU A 71 -15.85 -12.97 14.88
N LEU A 72 -16.21 -11.69 15.01
CA LEU A 72 -16.13 -10.73 13.91
C LEU A 72 -14.67 -10.51 13.45
N LEU A 73 -13.74 -10.33 14.40
CA LEU A 73 -12.31 -10.11 14.08
C LEU A 73 -11.70 -11.35 13.43
N ASP A 74 -11.97 -12.54 13.93
CA ASP A 74 -11.54 -13.81 13.34
C ASP A 74 -12.06 -13.93 11.87
N SER A 75 -13.32 -13.56 11.66
CA SER A 75 -13.90 -13.56 10.31
C SER A 75 -13.29 -12.52 9.37
N ILE A 76 -12.85 -11.38 9.89
CA ILE A 76 -12.15 -10.36 9.11
C ILE A 76 -10.75 -10.86 8.70
N GLU A 77 -10.05 -11.55 9.60
CA GLU A 77 -8.76 -12.18 9.32
C GLU A 77 -8.90 -13.24 8.20
N ASP A 78 -9.81 -14.19 8.38
CA ASP A 78 -10.11 -15.24 7.38
C ASP A 78 -10.49 -14.65 6.01
N LEU A 79 -11.28 -13.56 6.01
CA LEU A 79 -11.69 -12.90 4.78
C LEU A 79 -10.50 -12.20 4.11
N GLY A 80 -9.66 -11.50 4.87
CA GLY A 80 -8.47 -10.83 4.37
C GLY A 80 -7.47 -11.79 3.73
N GLU A 81 -7.24 -12.94 4.36
CA GLU A 81 -6.43 -14.03 3.82
C GLU A 81 -7.00 -14.53 2.48
N ARG A 82 -8.28 -14.92 2.45
CA ARG A 82 -8.96 -15.39 1.23
C ARG A 82 -8.98 -14.36 0.10
N MET A 83 -9.19 -13.10 0.41
CA MET A 83 -9.17 -12.04 -0.60
C MET A 83 -7.81 -11.95 -1.30
N SER A 84 -6.72 -12.16 -0.58
CA SER A 84 -5.38 -12.18 -1.16
C SER A 84 -5.05 -13.46 -1.89
N GLU A 85 -5.54 -14.63 -1.43
CA GLU A 85 -5.44 -15.88 -2.16
C GLU A 85 -6.11 -15.79 -3.54
N GLU A 86 -7.31 -15.24 -3.58
CA GLU A 86 -8.10 -15.08 -4.81
C GLU A 86 -7.63 -13.90 -5.67
N GLY A 87 -7.12 -12.83 -5.06
CA GLY A 87 -6.71 -11.60 -5.71
C GLY A 87 -5.28 -11.61 -6.25
N THR A 88 -4.40 -12.45 -5.72
CA THR A 88 -3.02 -12.55 -6.18
C THR A 88 -2.95 -13.02 -7.63
N VAL A 89 -2.18 -12.30 -8.46
CA VAL A 89 -2.00 -12.60 -9.88
C VAL A 89 -0.64 -13.23 -10.13
N LEU A 90 -0.61 -14.42 -10.69
CA LEU A 90 0.61 -15.09 -11.11
C LEU A 90 1.02 -14.60 -12.51
N LEU A 91 2.02 -13.73 -12.58
CA LEU A 91 2.50 -13.13 -13.84
C LEU A 91 3.54 -13.99 -14.55
N LYS A 92 4.39 -14.69 -13.79
CA LYS A 92 5.45 -15.56 -14.31
C LYS A 92 5.68 -16.73 -13.38
N ASN A 93 5.85 -17.94 -13.92
CA ASN A 93 6.29 -19.10 -13.16
C ASN A 93 7.04 -20.09 -14.07
N ASN A 94 8.35 -20.10 -13.97
CA ASN A 94 9.23 -21.04 -14.69
C ASN A 94 9.45 -22.34 -13.90
N GLY A 95 8.43 -22.79 -13.15
CA GLY A 95 8.50 -24.00 -12.33
C GLY A 95 9.11 -23.77 -10.94
N ALA A 96 9.17 -22.51 -10.49
CA ALA A 96 9.65 -22.18 -9.14
C ALA A 96 8.59 -22.43 -8.07
N LEU A 97 7.33 -22.20 -8.41
CA LEU A 97 6.19 -22.34 -7.52
C LEU A 97 5.36 -23.57 -7.88
N PRO A 98 4.75 -24.24 -6.88
CA PRO A 98 4.81 -23.93 -5.46
C PRO A 98 6.15 -24.28 -4.80
N LEU A 99 6.47 -23.60 -3.69
CA LEU A 99 7.62 -23.91 -2.85
C LEU A 99 7.37 -25.18 -2.05
N SER A 100 8.34 -26.07 -2.04
CA SER A 100 8.32 -27.26 -1.18
C SER A 100 8.47 -26.90 0.31
N ALA A 101 8.12 -27.82 1.20
CA ALA A 101 8.27 -27.64 2.64
C ALA A 101 9.72 -27.36 3.07
N ASP A 102 10.70 -27.92 2.36
CA ASP A 102 12.12 -27.68 2.63
C ASP A 102 12.55 -26.28 2.15
N GLU A 103 12.05 -25.82 1.02
CA GLU A 103 12.32 -24.49 0.47
C GLU A 103 11.71 -23.39 1.34
N LYS A 104 10.52 -23.59 1.91
CA LYS A 104 9.92 -22.69 2.92
C LYS A 104 10.85 -22.43 4.11
N LYS A 105 11.78 -23.31 4.40
CA LYS A 105 12.75 -23.17 5.49
C LYS A 105 14.05 -22.45 5.11
N LYS A 106 14.15 -21.96 3.88
CA LYS A 106 15.38 -21.37 3.33
C LYS A 106 15.11 -20.07 2.57
N VAL A 107 14.30 -19.18 3.14
CA VAL A 107 13.83 -17.97 2.47
C VAL A 107 14.64 -16.75 2.91
N THR A 108 15.14 -16.00 1.93
CA THR A 108 15.68 -14.66 2.12
C THR A 108 14.71 -13.64 1.53
N PHE A 109 14.18 -12.75 2.36
CA PHE A 109 13.50 -11.57 1.90
C PHE A 109 14.51 -10.49 1.50
N LEU A 110 14.35 -9.92 0.31
CA LEU A 110 15.12 -8.81 -0.21
C LEU A 110 14.20 -7.66 -0.59
N GLY A 111 14.74 -6.47 -0.52
CA GLY A 111 13.96 -5.25 -0.70
C GLY A 111 13.42 -4.71 0.62
N PHE A 112 13.54 -3.39 0.79
CA PHE A 112 13.04 -2.71 1.99
C PHE A 112 11.56 -2.99 2.22
N SER A 113 10.78 -3.05 1.14
CA SER A 113 9.34 -3.32 1.18
C SER A 113 8.96 -4.75 1.59
N SER A 114 9.91 -5.69 1.65
CA SER A 114 9.65 -7.00 2.23
C SER A 114 9.48 -6.95 3.75
N TYR A 115 10.08 -5.94 4.39
CA TYR A 115 10.03 -5.74 5.85
C TYR A 115 9.08 -4.61 6.24
N PHE A 116 8.85 -3.67 5.32
CA PHE A 116 7.98 -2.52 5.50
C PHE A 116 7.05 -2.38 4.30
N PRO A 117 6.14 -3.36 4.11
CA PRO A 117 5.25 -3.40 2.95
C PRO A 117 4.14 -2.35 3.05
N ILE A 118 3.51 -2.09 1.91
CA ILE A 118 2.28 -1.33 1.85
C ILE A 118 1.12 -2.29 2.14
N GLN A 119 0.45 -2.08 3.26
CA GLN A 119 -0.72 -2.88 3.66
C GLN A 119 -2.04 -2.13 3.48
N GLY A 120 -1.98 -0.81 3.44
CA GLY A 120 -3.12 0.09 3.31
C GLY A 120 -2.75 1.49 3.75
N GLY A 121 -3.72 2.39 3.89
CA GLY A 121 -3.52 3.69 4.55
C GLY A 121 -3.15 4.86 3.65
N ASP A 122 -2.83 4.65 2.38
CA ASP A 122 -2.42 5.72 1.45
C ASP A 122 -3.51 6.14 0.46
N PHE A 123 -4.70 5.55 0.58
CA PHE A 123 -5.80 5.77 -0.36
C PHE A 123 -6.88 6.67 0.24
N GLY A 124 -6.56 7.96 0.42
CA GLY A 124 -7.54 8.88 0.97
C GLY A 124 -7.84 8.60 2.46
N SER A 125 -8.97 9.11 2.94
CA SER A 125 -9.27 9.19 4.38
C SER A 125 -9.69 7.89 5.06
N SER A 126 -9.89 6.80 4.33
CA SER A 126 -10.65 5.65 4.84
C SER A 126 -9.84 4.39 5.12
N LEU A 127 -8.64 4.25 4.60
CA LEU A 127 -7.81 3.08 4.89
C LEU A 127 -6.82 3.41 5.99
N VAL A 128 -7.19 3.05 7.17
CA VAL A 128 -6.41 3.28 8.37
C VAL A 128 -5.44 2.11 8.52
N GLU A 129 -4.15 2.40 8.44
CA GLU A 129 -3.19 1.63 9.21
C GLU A 129 -3.68 1.64 10.65
N ASN A 130 -3.69 0.50 11.28
CA ASN A 130 -4.13 0.41 12.65
C ASN A 130 -3.27 1.29 13.53
N LYS A 131 -3.83 2.42 13.95
CA LYS A 131 -3.12 3.39 14.76
C LYS A 131 -3.19 2.99 16.21
N GLY A 132 -2.27 2.14 16.62
CA GLY A 132 -1.93 2.01 18.03
C GLY A 132 -2.65 0.97 18.85
N THR A 133 -3.17 -0.06 18.22
CA THR A 133 -3.40 -1.33 18.89
C THR A 133 -2.58 -2.38 18.13
N ASP A 134 -1.56 -2.90 18.74
CA ASP A 134 -0.67 -3.93 18.19
C ASP A 134 -1.40 -5.25 17.88
N ALA A 135 -2.71 -5.25 17.90
CA ALA A 135 -3.51 -6.45 17.92
C ALA A 135 -4.01 -6.90 16.54
N ASP A 136 -4.04 -6.03 15.53
CA ASP A 136 -5.01 -6.31 14.47
C ASP A 136 -4.47 -6.20 13.04
N THR A 137 -3.17 -6.13 12.81
CA THR A 137 -2.56 -6.29 11.49
C THR A 137 -1.31 -7.15 11.57
N VAL A 138 -1.12 -7.96 10.54
CA VAL A 138 0.00 -8.88 10.43
C VAL A 138 0.86 -8.44 9.26
N ASP A 139 2.13 -8.12 9.51
CA ASP A 139 3.05 -7.78 8.44
C ASP A 139 3.51 -9.02 7.65
N MET A 140 4.25 -8.79 6.57
CA MET A 140 4.69 -9.87 5.68
C MET A 140 5.60 -10.88 6.40
N VAL A 141 6.49 -10.42 7.28
CA VAL A 141 7.39 -11.29 8.06
C VAL A 141 6.57 -12.20 8.99
N GLN A 142 5.68 -11.59 9.77
CA GLN A 142 4.82 -12.30 10.72
C GLN A 142 3.92 -13.33 10.02
N ALA A 143 3.29 -12.95 8.90
CA ALA A 143 2.42 -13.82 8.13
C ALA A 143 3.19 -15.06 7.61
N PHE A 144 4.35 -14.84 7.01
CA PHE A 144 5.15 -15.93 6.47
C PHE A 144 5.67 -16.85 7.57
N GLU A 145 6.16 -16.31 8.68
CA GLU A 145 6.58 -17.14 9.83
C GLU A 145 5.42 -17.96 10.39
N ALA A 146 4.25 -17.39 10.53
CA ALA A 146 3.04 -18.10 10.98
C ALA A 146 2.64 -19.25 10.02
N LYS A 147 2.84 -19.05 8.70
CA LYS A 147 2.64 -20.10 7.66
C LYS A 147 3.82 -21.06 7.56
N GLY A 148 4.76 -21.00 8.49
CA GLY A 148 5.85 -21.96 8.66
C GLY A 148 7.06 -21.71 7.78
N TYR A 149 7.24 -20.50 7.24
CA TYR A 149 8.49 -20.11 6.59
C TYR A 149 9.58 -19.84 7.62
N SER A 150 10.82 -19.99 7.21
CA SER A 150 11.99 -19.61 8.02
C SER A 150 12.81 -18.60 7.23
N LEU A 151 12.90 -17.41 7.75
CA LEU A 151 13.53 -16.28 7.09
C LEU A 151 15.01 -16.17 7.46
N ASN A 152 15.81 -15.60 6.56
CA ASN A 152 17.20 -15.29 6.76
C ASN A 152 17.37 -14.18 7.80
N PRO A 153 17.82 -14.46 9.03
CA PRO A 153 17.86 -13.47 10.10
C PRO A 153 18.93 -12.40 9.87
N THR A 154 19.98 -12.69 9.12
CA THR A 154 21.06 -11.73 8.82
C THR A 154 20.53 -10.61 7.95
N VAL A 155 19.78 -10.95 6.90
CA VAL A 155 19.19 -9.96 5.97
C VAL A 155 18.03 -9.23 6.63
N GLN A 156 17.21 -9.93 7.42
CA GLN A 156 16.13 -9.30 8.19
C GLN A 156 16.67 -8.22 9.13
N GLN A 157 17.62 -8.54 9.97
CA GLN A 157 18.22 -7.57 10.91
C GLN A 157 18.87 -6.38 10.20
N MET A 158 19.46 -6.62 9.02
CA MET A 158 20.05 -5.57 8.20
C MET A 158 18.98 -4.54 7.74
N TYR A 159 17.88 -5.00 7.14
CA TYR A 159 16.82 -4.09 6.67
C TYR A 159 16.05 -3.44 7.82
N GLU A 160 15.70 -4.18 8.87
CA GLU A 160 15.02 -3.64 10.05
C GLU A 160 15.87 -2.57 10.76
N GLY A 161 17.20 -2.76 10.76
CA GLY A 161 18.15 -1.78 11.32
C GLY A 161 18.18 -0.45 10.57
N MET A 162 17.71 -0.40 9.32
CA MET A 162 17.66 0.80 8.50
C MET A 162 16.29 1.52 8.52
N LYS A 163 15.34 1.06 9.33
CA LYS A 163 13.98 1.60 9.40
C LYS A 163 13.93 3.12 9.50
N GLU A 164 14.71 3.68 10.43
CA GLU A 164 14.73 5.13 10.70
C GLU A 164 15.34 5.95 9.55
N ASP A 165 16.18 5.35 8.71
CA ASP A 165 16.81 6.02 7.58
C ASP A 165 15.81 6.31 6.44
N PHE A 166 14.72 5.54 6.39
CA PHE A 166 13.66 5.64 5.38
C PHE A 166 12.34 6.18 5.94
N LYS A 167 12.42 6.82 7.09
CA LYS A 167 11.28 7.49 7.69
C LYS A 167 10.83 8.68 6.83
N SER A 168 9.54 8.79 6.60
CA SER A 168 8.89 9.96 6.02
C SER A 168 7.80 10.50 6.93
N GLU A 169 7.53 11.80 6.84
CA GLU A 169 6.52 12.47 7.66
C GLU A 169 5.58 13.28 6.77
N ALA A 170 4.28 13.09 6.96
CA ALA A 170 3.26 13.92 6.36
C ALA A 170 2.60 14.81 7.42
N VAL A 171 2.49 16.11 7.14
CA VAL A 171 1.78 17.06 7.99
C VAL A 171 0.35 17.17 7.49
N LEU A 172 -0.58 16.64 8.27
CA LEU A 172 -2.00 16.62 7.96
C LEU A 172 -2.73 17.63 8.87
N PRO A 173 -3.96 18.07 8.52
CA PRO A 173 -4.73 19.00 9.36
C PRO A 173 -4.97 18.51 10.79
N TRP A 174 -4.90 17.20 11.02
CA TRP A 174 -5.10 16.56 12.32
C TRP A 174 -3.82 16.09 13.00
N GLY A 175 -2.63 16.39 12.46
CA GLY A 175 -1.35 16.07 13.07
C GLY A 175 -0.29 15.59 12.09
N VAL A 176 0.86 15.16 12.63
CA VAL A 176 1.95 14.57 11.85
C VAL A 176 1.79 13.07 11.87
N VAL A 177 1.82 12.45 10.69
CA VAL A 177 1.85 11.00 10.50
C VAL A 177 3.24 10.61 10.00
N THR A 178 3.82 9.61 10.66
CA THR A 178 5.13 9.07 10.30
C THR A 178 4.97 7.74 9.60
N TYR A 179 5.61 7.59 8.46
CA TYR A 179 5.62 6.37 7.66
C TYR A 179 7.04 5.79 7.60
N TYR A 180 7.13 4.47 7.60
CA TYR A 180 8.37 3.70 7.44
C TYR A 180 8.31 2.78 6.21
N ARG A 181 7.43 3.05 5.27
CA ARG A 181 7.17 2.31 4.04
C ARG A 181 7.06 3.27 2.86
N ALA A 182 7.05 2.74 1.65
CA ALA A 182 6.73 3.54 0.48
C ALA A 182 5.37 4.22 0.65
N THR A 183 5.31 5.50 0.35
CA THR A 183 4.10 6.32 0.46
C THR A 183 3.76 6.92 -0.88
N ALA A 184 2.47 7.18 -1.09
CA ALA A 184 2.06 8.05 -2.16
C ALA A 184 2.68 9.44 -1.96
N PRO A 185 3.05 10.14 -3.04
CA PRO A 185 3.56 11.48 -2.94
C PRO A 185 2.48 12.42 -2.37
N ALA A 186 2.92 13.51 -1.76
CA ALA A 186 2.03 14.65 -1.50
C ALA A 186 1.44 15.16 -2.82
N VAL A 187 0.37 15.97 -2.73
CA VAL A 187 -0.22 16.59 -3.92
C VAL A 187 0.86 17.27 -4.76
N GLY A 188 0.96 16.88 -6.03
CA GLY A 188 1.98 17.38 -6.94
C GLY A 188 3.38 16.80 -6.75
N GLY A 189 3.56 15.82 -5.87
CA GLY A 189 4.82 15.08 -5.73
C GLY A 189 4.91 13.86 -6.66
N THR A 190 6.02 13.17 -6.63
CA THR A 190 6.25 11.96 -7.42
C THR A 190 6.28 10.70 -6.55
N PHE A 191 6.08 9.55 -7.15
CA PHE A 191 6.18 8.24 -6.48
C PHE A 191 7.59 8.02 -5.92
N THR A 192 7.71 7.22 -4.87
CA THR A 192 8.98 6.91 -4.22
C THR A 192 9.26 5.42 -4.20
N SER A 193 10.53 5.07 -4.37
CA SER A 193 11.10 3.76 -4.08
C SER A 193 11.99 3.89 -2.85
N LEU A 194 11.88 2.98 -1.91
CA LEU A 194 12.64 2.99 -0.65
C LEU A 194 13.74 1.92 -0.60
N GLU A 195 14.25 1.48 -1.73
CA GLU A 195 15.32 0.47 -1.74
C GLU A 195 16.69 1.09 -1.44
N PRO A 196 17.42 0.60 -0.42
CA PRO A 196 18.78 1.05 -0.12
C PRO A 196 19.77 0.74 -1.25
N SER A 197 20.81 1.57 -1.38
CA SER A 197 21.92 1.26 -2.27
C SER A 197 22.71 0.04 -1.80
N GLN A 198 23.35 -0.68 -2.73
CA GLN A 198 24.21 -1.81 -2.41
C GLN A 198 25.36 -1.43 -1.46
N GLU A 199 25.91 -0.22 -1.59
CA GLU A 199 26.93 0.29 -0.69
C GLU A 199 26.40 0.41 0.74
N LYS A 200 25.17 0.88 0.91
CA LYS A 200 24.52 1.01 2.22
C LYS A 200 24.25 -0.36 2.83
N LEU A 201 23.78 -1.33 2.03
CA LEU A 201 23.58 -2.71 2.47
C LEU A 201 24.90 -3.38 2.88
N ASP A 202 25.93 -3.29 2.05
CA ASP A 202 27.27 -3.87 2.32
C ASP A 202 27.93 -3.23 3.56
N LYS A 203 27.64 -1.98 3.86
CA LYS A 203 28.13 -1.30 5.07
C LYS A 203 27.33 -1.71 6.31
N ALA A 204 26.03 -1.91 6.19
CA ALA A 204 25.18 -2.28 7.31
C ALA A 204 25.45 -3.72 7.75
N GLU A 205 25.61 -4.64 6.82
CA GLU A 205 25.90 -6.06 7.08
C GLU A 205 26.78 -6.65 5.97
N PRO A 206 28.11 -6.66 6.14
CA PRO A 206 29.03 -7.14 5.11
C PRO A 206 28.84 -8.61 4.67
N THR A 207 28.17 -9.42 5.48
CA THR A 207 27.99 -10.87 5.25
C THR A 207 26.62 -11.21 4.66
N TRP A 208 25.78 -10.21 4.37
CA TRP A 208 24.41 -10.46 3.94
C TRP A 208 24.31 -11.28 2.64
N LYS A 209 25.23 -11.05 1.69
CA LYS A 209 25.28 -11.80 0.42
C LYS A 209 25.67 -13.26 0.67
N ASP A 210 26.64 -13.50 1.54
CA ASP A 210 27.11 -14.84 1.87
C ASP A 210 26.03 -15.64 2.61
N SER A 211 25.19 -14.98 3.40
CA SER A 211 24.09 -15.62 4.16
C SER A 211 23.02 -16.24 3.24
N MET A 212 22.88 -15.76 2.00
CA MET A 212 21.97 -16.33 1.01
C MET A 212 22.36 -17.75 0.55
N ASN A 213 23.59 -18.22 0.84
CA ASN A 213 24.00 -19.58 0.52
C ASN A 213 23.22 -20.63 1.33
N ASP A 214 22.79 -20.27 2.54
CA ASP A 214 22.00 -21.15 3.41
C ASP A 214 20.48 -20.94 3.23
N TYR A 215 20.09 -19.74 2.74
CA TYR A 215 18.70 -19.30 2.55
C TYR A 215 18.49 -18.92 1.08
N ASN A 216 18.47 -19.92 0.23
CA ASN A 216 18.60 -19.78 -1.22
C ASN A 216 17.30 -19.56 -2.00
N VAL A 217 16.16 -19.39 -1.33
CA VAL A 217 14.92 -18.90 -1.96
C VAL A 217 14.84 -17.39 -1.74
N MET A 218 15.21 -16.61 -2.73
CA MET A 218 15.17 -15.15 -2.66
C MET A 218 13.79 -14.63 -3.09
N ILE A 219 13.13 -13.91 -2.21
CA ILE A 219 11.87 -13.22 -2.50
C ILE A 219 12.13 -11.72 -2.44
N VAL A 220 12.03 -11.05 -3.57
CA VAL A 220 12.27 -9.61 -3.72
C VAL A 220 10.94 -8.89 -3.79
N THR A 221 10.65 -7.99 -2.86
CA THR A 221 9.43 -7.20 -2.89
C THR A 221 9.70 -5.78 -3.40
N ILE A 222 8.96 -5.39 -4.42
CA ILE A 222 8.97 -4.04 -5.00
C ILE A 222 7.63 -3.40 -4.73
N ALA A 223 7.63 -2.14 -4.29
CA ALA A 223 6.42 -1.46 -3.91
C ALA A 223 6.28 -0.08 -4.57
N ARG A 224 5.05 0.22 -4.99
CA ARG A 224 4.64 1.56 -5.41
C ARG A 224 3.30 1.88 -4.77
N ALA A 225 3.31 2.90 -3.93
CA ALA A 225 2.09 3.42 -3.33
C ALA A 225 1.33 4.28 -4.35
N ALA A 226 0.01 4.36 -4.20
CA ALA A 226 -0.80 5.38 -4.85
C ALA A 226 -1.59 6.14 -3.80
N GLY A 227 -2.04 7.33 -4.12
CA GLY A 227 -2.83 8.15 -3.21
C GLY A 227 -3.67 9.16 -3.98
N GLU A 228 -4.67 9.69 -3.29
CA GLU A 228 -5.52 10.74 -3.81
C GLU A 228 -4.68 11.98 -4.17
N ASN A 229 -4.88 12.52 -5.37
CA ASN A 229 -4.11 13.63 -5.94
C ASN A 229 -2.61 13.37 -6.15
N ALA A 230 -2.16 12.11 -6.12
CA ALA A 230 -0.82 11.76 -6.51
C ALA A 230 -0.72 11.73 -8.04
N ASN A 231 0.26 12.48 -8.58
CA ASN A 231 0.44 12.60 -10.02
C ASN A 231 1.51 11.62 -10.52
N TYR A 232 1.31 11.11 -11.74
CA TYR A 232 2.34 10.43 -12.49
C TYR A 232 3.18 11.47 -13.24
N THR A 233 4.43 11.66 -12.82
CA THR A 233 5.33 12.71 -13.32
C THR A 233 6.67 12.11 -13.75
N PRO A 234 6.77 11.54 -14.95
CA PRO A 234 8.03 11.00 -15.45
C PRO A 234 9.08 12.10 -15.59
N GLY A 235 10.33 11.76 -15.27
CA GLY A 235 11.47 12.68 -15.36
C GLY A 235 11.69 13.58 -14.14
N GLU A 236 10.86 13.52 -13.12
CA GLU A 236 11.09 14.22 -11.85
C GLU A 236 12.03 13.45 -10.93
N GLU A 237 12.97 14.14 -10.32
CA GLU A 237 13.86 13.55 -9.33
C GLU A 237 13.10 13.31 -8.02
N GLY A 238 13.33 12.17 -7.38
CA GLY A 238 12.86 11.89 -6.03
C GLY A 238 13.35 12.92 -5.03
N VAL A 239 12.53 13.28 -4.06
CA VAL A 239 12.80 14.33 -3.07
C VAL A 239 13.94 13.96 -2.11
N ASN A 240 14.29 12.69 -2.03
CA ASN A 240 15.34 12.17 -1.16
C ASN A 240 16.37 11.39 -2.00
N PRO A 241 17.68 11.72 -1.93
CA PRO A 241 18.72 10.97 -2.62
C PRO A 241 18.79 9.48 -2.26
N GLU A 242 18.30 9.11 -1.08
CA GLU A 242 18.18 7.71 -0.64
C GLU A 242 16.94 7.02 -1.25
N GLN A 243 15.98 7.79 -1.72
CA GLN A 243 14.79 7.34 -2.47
C GLN A 243 15.12 7.45 -3.95
N ASN A 244 15.99 6.58 -4.42
CA ASN A 244 16.54 6.66 -5.76
C ASN A 244 15.52 6.13 -6.76
N LEU A 245 14.68 7.03 -7.24
CA LEU A 245 13.77 6.72 -8.34
C LEU A 245 14.54 6.50 -9.63
N ASN A 246 14.00 5.64 -10.49
CA ASN A 246 14.32 5.72 -11.89
C ASN A 246 13.81 7.09 -12.39
N GLN A 247 14.73 8.01 -12.67
CA GLN A 247 14.40 9.37 -13.10
C GLN A 247 13.64 9.40 -14.44
N ALA A 248 13.73 8.34 -15.24
CA ALA A 248 12.99 8.24 -16.49
C ALA A 248 11.50 7.99 -16.25
N ASP A 249 11.18 7.09 -15.32
CA ASP A 249 9.80 6.76 -14.97
C ASP A 249 9.66 6.32 -13.49
N PRO A 250 8.81 6.98 -12.69
CA PRO A 250 8.60 6.61 -11.28
C PRO A 250 7.87 5.26 -11.12
N LEU A 251 7.19 4.77 -12.14
CA LEU A 251 6.56 3.44 -12.16
C LEU A 251 7.48 2.37 -12.77
N GLY A 252 8.66 2.74 -13.28
CA GLY A 252 9.73 1.83 -13.62
C GLY A 252 10.54 1.39 -12.39
N LEU A 253 11.50 0.49 -12.58
CA LEU A 253 12.44 0.12 -11.52
C LEU A 253 13.45 1.24 -11.25
N SER A 254 13.78 1.45 -9.99
CA SER A 254 14.93 2.27 -9.62
C SER A 254 16.24 1.51 -9.80
N ASP A 255 17.37 2.23 -9.88
CA ASP A 255 18.69 1.62 -9.99
C ASP A 255 19.04 0.75 -8.77
N THR A 256 18.56 1.14 -7.59
CA THR A 256 18.76 0.38 -6.36
C THR A 256 17.94 -0.92 -6.34
N GLU A 257 16.70 -0.89 -6.84
CA GLU A 257 15.88 -2.09 -7.00
C GLU A 257 16.50 -3.05 -8.02
N ARG A 258 16.98 -2.56 -9.17
CA ARG A 258 17.73 -3.38 -10.15
C ARG A 258 18.94 -4.04 -9.52
N ALA A 259 19.71 -3.27 -8.75
CA ALA A 259 20.91 -3.80 -8.09
C ALA A 259 20.58 -4.89 -7.05
N THR A 260 19.45 -4.78 -6.35
CA THR A 260 18.98 -5.80 -5.40
C THR A 260 18.51 -7.06 -6.12
N ILE A 261 17.78 -6.92 -7.23
CA ILE A 261 17.39 -8.03 -8.10
C ILE A 261 18.64 -8.72 -8.68
N ASP A 262 19.60 -7.95 -9.16
CA ASP A 262 20.88 -8.49 -9.70
C ASP A 262 21.66 -9.27 -8.64
N ALA A 263 21.64 -8.80 -7.38
CA ALA A 263 22.27 -9.53 -6.28
C ALA A 263 21.55 -10.88 -6.01
N ALA A 264 20.23 -10.90 -6.06
CA ALA A 264 19.44 -12.14 -5.93
C ALA A 264 19.73 -13.10 -7.09
N VAL A 265 19.71 -12.62 -8.33
CA VAL A 265 19.99 -13.41 -9.53
C VAL A 265 21.44 -13.96 -9.51
N LYS A 266 22.39 -13.17 -9.05
CA LYS A 266 23.77 -13.63 -8.88
C LYS A 266 23.87 -14.71 -7.82
N ALA A 267 23.24 -14.55 -6.67
CA ALA A 267 23.22 -15.57 -5.62
C ALA A 267 22.58 -16.86 -6.12
N LYS A 268 21.48 -16.79 -6.86
CA LYS A 268 20.87 -17.95 -7.53
C LYS A 268 21.86 -18.67 -8.43
N ALA A 269 22.61 -17.94 -9.24
CA ALA A 269 23.60 -18.55 -10.14
C ALA A 269 24.74 -19.27 -9.39
N GLU A 270 25.07 -18.81 -8.19
CA GLU A 270 26.13 -19.38 -7.35
C GLU A 270 25.66 -20.59 -6.53
N ASN A 271 24.41 -20.58 -6.03
CA ASN A 271 23.90 -21.60 -5.10
C ASN A 271 22.77 -22.49 -5.64
N GLY A 272 22.32 -22.26 -6.89
CA GLY A 272 21.22 -23.02 -7.51
C GLY A 272 19.86 -22.72 -6.90
N GLY A 273 19.69 -21.56 -6.29
CA GLY A 273 18.45 -21.13 -5.65
C GLY A 273 17.36 -20.68 -6.62
N LYS A 274 16.35 -19.99 -6.07
CA LYS A 274 15.21 -19.42 -6.80
C LYS A 274 15.09 -17.92 -6.53
N VAL A 275 14.63 -17.18 -7.53
CA VAL A 275 14.28 -15.75 -7.39
C VAL A 275 12.82 -15.55 -7.72
N ILE A 276 12.08 -15.01 -6.78
CA ILE A 276 10.66 -14.69 -6.87
C ILE A 276 10.51 -13.20 -6.64
N VAL A 277 9.77 -12.52 -7.50
CA VAL A 277 9.46 -11.09 -7.32
C VAL A 277 8.00 -10.94 -6.93
N LEU A 278 7.76 -10.16 -5.87
CA LEU A 278 6.44 -9.75 -5.44
C LEU A 278 6.27 -8.26 -5.75
N LEU A 279 5.20 -7.92 -6.44
CA LEU A 279 4.81 -6.54 -6.72
C LEU A 279 3.73 -6.13 -5.72
N ASN A 280 4.12 -5.31 -4.76
CA ASN A 280 3.23 -4.74 -3.73
C ASN A 280 2.79 -3.34 -4.18
N ASN A 281 1.95 -3.29 -5.21
CA ASN A 281 1.66 -2.09 -5.96
C ASN A 281 0.20 -1.70 -5.90
N ALA A 282 -0.04 -0.39 -5.94
CA ALA A 282 -1.34 0.19 -6.19
C ALA A 282 -1.48 0.77 -7.61
N SER A 283 -0.40 0.75 -8.39
CA SER A 283 -0.35 1.29 -9.76
C SER A 283 0.34 0.29 -10.68
N ALA A 284 -0.06 0.27 -11.96
CA ALA A 284 0.58 -0.57 -12.96
C ALA A 284 2.01 -0.09 -13.23
N MET A 285 2.97 -0.90 -12.84
CA MET A 285 4.40 -0.65 -13.07
C MET A 285 4.84 -1.10 -14.46
N GLU A 286 5.96 -0.55 -14.92
CA GLU A 286 6.69 -1.06 -16.08
C GLU A 286 7.49 -2.30 -15.67
N ILE A 287 6.97 -3.46 -16.03
CA ILE A 287 7.53 -4.76 -15.59
C ILE A 287 8.23 -5.53 -16.71
N ASP A 288 8.39 -4.94 -17.90
CA ASP A 288 8.97 -5.65 -19.05
C ASP A 288 10.39 -6.17 -18.76
N GLU A 289 11.22 -5.38 -18.10
CA GLU A 289 12.56 -5.82 -17.71
C GLU A 289 12.57 -6.96 -16.68
N LEU A 290 11.57 -7.03 -15.79
CA LEU A 290 11.40 -8.14 -14.83
C LEU A 290 10.92 -9.41 -15.54
N LYS A 291 9.90 -9.27 -16.40
CA LYS A 291 9.30 -10.35 -17.15
C LYS A 291 10.31 -11.04 -18.04
N ASN A 292 11.17 -10.26 -18.71
CA ASN A 292 12.19 -10.75 -19.66
C ASN A 292 13.52 -11.14 -18.99
N ASN A 293 13.65 -11.00 -17.68
CA ASN A 293 14.85 -11.42 -16.95
C ASN A 293 14.81 -12.93 -16.67
N ASP A 294 15.65 -13.71 -17.36
CA ASP A 294 15.75 -15.17 -17.18
C ASP A 294 16.24 -15.58 -15.79
N GLY A 295 16.81 -14.66 -15.03
CA GLY A 295 17.24 -14.88 -13.65
C GLY A 295 16.06 -14.94 -12.67
N ILE A 296 14.91 -14.37 -13.02
CA ILE A 296 13.69 -14.37 -12.21
C ILE A 296 12.85 -15.60 -12.58
N ASP A 297 12.54 -16.43 -11.60
CA ASP A 297 11.80 -17.69 -11.80
C ASP A 297 10.28 -17.53 -11.69
N ALA A 298 9.83 -16.66 -10.79
CA ALA A 298 8.42 -16.36 -10.63
C ALA A 298 8.20 -14.89 -10.32
N MET A 299 7.02 -14.39 -10.69
CA MET A 299 6.60 -13.02 -10.42
C MET A 299 5.10 -13.00 -10.13
N LEU A 300 4.71 -12.32 -9.06
CA LEU A 300 3.33 -12.19 -8.63
C LEU A 300 3.00 -10.72 -8.36
N GLU A 301 1.82 -10.30 -8.81
CA GLU A 301 1.20 -9.06 -8.35
C GLU A 301 0.35 -9.40 -7.12
N VAL A 302 0.71 -8.82 -5.98
CA VAL A 302 0.03 -9.05 -4.70
C VAL A 302 -0.84 -7.85 -4.29
N GLY A 303 -0.73 -6.75 -5.02
CA GLY A 303 -1.50 -5.54 -4.74
C GLY A 303 -1.22 -4.96 -3.35
N ILE A 304 -2.25 -4.41 -2.75
CA ILE A 304 -2.25 -3.92 -1.37
C ILE A 304 -3.11 -4.89 -0.53
N PRO A 305 -2.47 -5.84 0.16
CA PRO A 305 -3.18 -7.00 0.70
C PRO A 305 -3.98 -6.72 1.98
N GLY A 306 -3.90 -5.50 2.53
CA GLY A 306 -4.59 -5.18 3.79
C GLY A 306 -3.88 -5.77 5.02
N GLY A 307 -4.61 -5.77 6.15
CA GLY A 307 -4.04 -6.15 7.44
C GLY A 307 -3.69 -7.63 7.60
N TYR A 308 -4.27 -8.52 6.80
CA TYR A 308 -4.13 -9.98 6.95
C TYR A 308 -3.78 -10.70 5.64
N GLY A 309 -3.76 -10.00 4.52
CA GLY A 309 -3.64 -10.65 3.22
C GLY A 309 -2.28 -11.28 2.94
N PHE A 310 -1.23 -10.93 3.67
CA PHE A 310 0.06 -11.63 3.52
C PHE A 310 0.02 -13.10 3.94
N TYR A 311 -0.96 -13.53 4.74
CA TYR A 311 -1.23 -14.95 4.95
C TYR A 311 -1.57 -15.65 3.62
N GLY A 312 -2.51 -15.08 2.86
CA GLY A 312 -2.92 -15.64 1.56
C GLY A 312 -1.78 -15.60 0.53
N VAL A 313 -0.94 -14.56 0.53
CA VAL A 313 0.27 -14.54 -0.33
C VAL A 313 1.21 -15.69 0.02
N ALA A 314 1.43 -15.96 1.30
CA ALA A 314 2.27 -17.07 1.74
C ALA A 314 1.70 -18.43 1.31
N ASP A 315 0.37 -18.60 1.38
CA ASP A 315 -0.33 -19.82 0.94
C ASP A 315 -0.26 -20.02 -0.58
N VAL A 316 -0.35 -18.96 -1.36
CA VAL A 316 -0.14 -19.01 -2.81
C VAL A 316 1.28 -19.48 -3.13
N LEU A 317 2.30 -18.96 -2.46
CA LEU A 317 3.68 -19.36 -2.71
C LEU A 317 3.96 -20.82 -2.32
N SER A 318 3.30 -21.35 -1.29
CA SER A 318 3.42 -22.75 -0.88
C SER A 318 2.53 -23.73 -1.67
N GLY A 319 1.55 -23.19 -2.40
CA GLY A 319 0.56 -24.00 -3.12
C GLY A 319 -0.58 -24.51 -2.22
N ASP A 320 -0.69 -23.98 -1.00
CA ASP A 320 -1.84 -24.24 -0.13
C ASP A 320 -3.08 -23.53 -0.69
N ALA A 321 -2.86 -22.41 -1.42
CA ALA A 321 -3.87 -21.75 -2.25
C ALA A 321 -3.40 -21.62 -3.71
N ASN A 322 -4.36 -21.57 -4.63
CA ASN A 322 -4.07 -21.36 -6.06
C ASN A 322 -4.43 -19.95 -6.48
N PRO A 323 -3.48 -19.14 -7.00
CA PRO A 323 -3.77 -17.78 -7.41
C PRO A 323 -4.78 -17.77 -8.56
N SER A 324 -5.82 -16.97 -8.42
CA SER A 324 -6.89 -16.85 -9.43
C SER A 324 -7.16 -15.41 -9.84
N GLY A 325 -6.36 -14.46 -9.35
CA GLY A 325 -6.46 -13.05 -9.69
C GLY A 325 -6.13 -12.78 -11.15
N HIS A 326 -6.65 -11.65 -11.66
CA HIS A 326 -6.38 -11.11 -12.98
C HIS A 326 -6.02 -9.64 -12.84
N LEU A 327 -5.13 -9.16 -13.69
CA LEU A 327 -4.79 -7.74 -13.70
C LEU A 327 -6.02 -6.90 -14.05
N ALA A 328 -6.23 -5.83 -13.30
CA ALA A 328 -7.29 -4.86 -13.56
C ALA A 328 -6.91 -3.88 -14.68
N ASP A 329 -5.60 -3.67 -14.86
CA ASP A 329 -5.03 -2.72 -15.81
C ASP A 329 -4.09 -3.40 -16.80
N THR A 330 -3.86 -2.73 -17.92
CA THR A 330 -2.80 -3.10 -18.86
C THR A 330 -1.48 -2.53 -18.35
N TYR A 331 -0.49 -3.39 -18.16
CA TYR A 331 0.87 -2.97 -17.81
C TYR A 331 1.61 -2.60 -19.08
N ALA A 332 1.88 -1.32 -19.24
CA ALA A 332 2.59 -0.81 -20.41
C ALA A 332 4.10 -1.01 -20.28
N VAL A 333 4.79 -1.13 -21.41
CA VAL A 333 6.27 -1.12 -21.46
C VAL A 333 6.81 0.25 -21.09
N ASP A 334 6.06 1.29 -21.45
CA ASP A 334 6.34 2.70 -21.15
C ASP A 334 5.01 3.39 -20.86
N ASN A 335 4.77 3.68 -19.59
CA ASN A 335 3.52 4.31 -19.15
C ASN A 335 3.37 5.74 -19.68
N SER A 336 4.49 6.45 -19.90
CA SER A 336 4.49 7.81 -20.43
C SER A 336 4.06 7.88 -21.90
N ALA A 337 4.16 6.77 -22.61
CA ALA A 337 3.82 6.66 -24.02
C ALA A 337 2.31 6.50 -24.27
N SER A 338 1.51 6.20 -23.26
CA SER A 338 0.06 6.04 -23.42
C SER A 338 -0.61 7.36 -23.83
N PRO A 339 -1.68 7.34 -24.64
CA PRO A 339 -2.41 8.56 -24.99
C PRO A 339 -2.95 9.32 -23.77
N ALA A 340 -3.38 8.61 -22.74
CA ALA A 340 -3.84 9.22 -21.50
C ALA A 340 -2.71 9.97 -20.81
N ALA A 341 -1.51 9.39 -20.68
CA ALA A 341 -0.37 10.06 -20.09
C ALA A 341 0.10 11.27 -20.90
N GLN A 342 0.07 11.17 -22.23
CA GLN A 342 0.47 12.28 -23.11
C GLN A 342 -0.53 13.45 -23.12
N ASN A 343 -1.80 13.17 -22.84
CA ASN A 343 -2.85 14.21 -22.75
C ASN A 343 -3.04 14.72 -21.33
N TYR A 344 -2.45 14.06 -20.33
CA TYR A 344 -2.54 14.48 -18.94
C TYR A 344 -1.77 15.78 -18.70
N GLY A 345 -2.37 16.69 -17.95
CA GLY A 345 -1.76 17.97 -17.57
C GLY A 345 -2.75 18.91 -16.91
N ASP A 346 -2.21 19.94 -16.31
CA ASP A 346 -2.98 21.04 -15.76
C ASP A 346 -3.21 22.09 -16.84
N TYR A 347 -4.41 22.08 -17.42
CA TYR A 347 -4.82 23.06 -18.43
C TYR A 347 -5.62 24.16 -17.76
N GLU A 348 -5.20 25.40 -17.97
CA GLU A 348 -5.87 26.57 -17.43
C GLU A 348 -6.40 27.48 -18.54
N TRP A 349 -7.64 27.94 -18.36
CA TRP A 349 -8.21 28.97 -19.20
C TRP A 349 -7.55 30.32 -18.95
N THR A 350 -6.81 30.85 -19.91
CA THR A 350 -6.16 32.16 -19.78
C THR A 350 -7.13 33.34 -19.87
N ASN A 351 -8.34 33.09 -20.33
CA ASN A 351 -9.41 34.09 -20.51
C ASN A 351 -10.66 33.74 -19.69
N ALA A 352 -10.51 32.95 -18.65
CA ALA A 352 -11.63 32.66 -17.73
C ALA A 352 -12.14 33.97 -17.09
N ASP A 353 -13.46 34.09 -16.98
CA ASP A 353 -14.09 35.20 -16.30
C ASP A 353 -13.72 35.11 -14.80
N SER A 354 -13.39 36.26 -14.20
CA SER A 354 -13.03 36.34 -12.77
C SER A 354 -14.15 35.91 -11.82
N ASP A 355 -15.38 35.76 -12.33
CA ASP A 355 -16.53 35.29 -11.57
C ASP A 355 -16.51 33.75 -11.36
N TYR A 356 -15.65 33.03 -12.07
CA TYR A 356 -15.44 31.60 -11.86
C TYR A 356 -14.25 31.36 -10.95
N SER A 357 -14.49 30.60 -9.89
CA SER A 357 -13.43 30.20 -8.92
C SER A 357 -12.53 29.07 -9.43
N ILE A 358 -12.92 28.39 -10.50
CA ILE A 358 -12.19 27.29 -11.12
C ILE A 358 -11.98 27.65 -12.58
N ASN A 359 -10.72 27.70 -12.98
CA ASN A 359 -10.28 28.03 -14.34
C ASN A 359 -9.52 26.88 -15.02
N SER A 360 -9.47 25.71 -14.37
CA SER A 360 -8.79 24.52 -14.89
C SER A 360 -9.75 23.59 -15.61
N GLU A 361 -9.21 22.84 -16.57
CA GLU A 361 -9.93 21.79 -17.30
C GLU A 361 -9.08 20.53 -17.43
N ILE A 362 -9.72 19.40 -17.60
CA ILE A 362 -9.11 18.13 -17.96
C ILE A 362 -9.41 17.83 -19.42
N VAL A 363 -8.36 17.47 -20.18
CA VAL A 363 -8.48 17.11 -21.59
C VAL A 363 -8.38 15.59 -21.73
N GLU A 364 -9.51 14.95 -22.01
CA GLU A 364 -9.61 13.51 -22.28
C GLU A 364 -9.64 13.25 -23.80
N ALA A 365 -8.57 13.65 -24.48
CA ALA A 365 -8.49 13.57 -25.96
C ALA A 365 -8.49 12.10 -26.47
N GLU A 366 -8.02 11.16 -25.67
CA GLU A 366 -8.04 9.73 -25.93
C GLU A 366 -9.46 9.13 -25.94
N SER A 367 -10.43 9.81 -25.30
CA SER A 367 -11.84 9.39 -25.24
C SER A 367 -11.97 7.96 -24.69
N ILE A 368 -12.55 7.04 -25.48
CA ILE A 368 -12.74 5.64 -25.07
C ILE A 368 -11.47 4.78 -25.19
N TYR A 369 -10.41 5.31 -25.80
CA TYR A 369 -9.17 4.57 -26.06
C TYR A 369 -8.17 4.71 -24.91
N ALA A 370 -8.62 4.36 -23.70
CA ALA A 370 -7.79 4.32 -22.50
C ALA A 370 -7.50 2.85 -22.10
N GLY A 371 -6.29 2.61 -21.55
CA GLY A 371 -5.87 1.30 -21.08
C GLY A 371 -5.96 0.21 -22.17
N TYR A 372 -6.51 -0.95 -21.82
CA TYR A 372 -6.59 -2.10 -22.73
C TYR A 372 -7.33 -1.79 -24.04
N LYS A 373 -8.30 -0.88 -24.05
CA LYS A 373 -9.02 -0.50 -25.26
C LYS A 373 -8.13 0.14 -26.30
N TYR A 374 -7.15 0.93 -25.87
CA TYR A 374 -6.13 1.47 -26.77
C TYR A 374 -5.25 0.36 -27.34
N TYR A 375 -4.64 -0.44 -26.49
CA TYR A 375 -3.67 -1.45 -26.89
C TYR A 375 -4.29 -2.55 -27.75
N GLU A 376 -5.48 -3.05 -27.42
CA GLU A 376 -6.19 -4.03 -28.21
C GLU A 376 -6.62 -3.49 -29.59
N THR A 377 -7.07 -2.24 -29.64
CA THR A 377 -7.42 -1.59 -30.92
C THR A 377 -6.17 -1.46 -31.81
N ARG A 378 -5.06 -1.02 -31.22
CA ARG A 378 -3.78 -0.93 -31.95
C ARG A 378 -3.30 -2.30 -32.45
N TYR A 379 -3.46 -3.34 -31.65
CA TYR A 379 -3.13 -4.70 -32.05
C TYR A 379 -3.96 -5.15 -33.26
N VAL A 380 -5.26 -4.92 -33.27
CA VAL A 380 -6.16 -5.24 -34.41
C VAL A 380 -5.79 -4.44 -35.64
N ASP A 381 -5.52 -3.15 -35.49
CA ASP A 381 -5.18 -2.26 -36.61
C ASP A 381 -3.85 -2.62 -37.27
N THR A 382 -2.81 -2.84 -36.46
CA THR A 382 -1.44 -2.85 -36.95
C THR A 382 -0.81 -4.23 -37.00
N VAL A 383 -1.10 -5.10 -36.04
CA VAL A 383 -0.53 -6.46 -36.00
C VAL A 383 -1.38 -7.41 -36.84
N LEU A 384 -2.71 -7.38 -36.66
CA LEU A 384 -3.61 -8.23 -37.43
C LEU A 384 -3.96 -7.65 -38.80
N GLY A 385 -3.76 -6.36 -39.04
CA GLY A 385 -4.11 -5.67 -40.28
C GLY A 385 -5.62 -5.73 -40.61
N GLN A 386 -6.45 -5.82 -39.57
CA GLN A 386 -7.90 -5.94 -39.71
C GLN A 386 -8.64 -4.64 -39.40
N GLY A 387 -7.94 -3.65 -38.85
CA GLY A 387 -8.45 -2.32 -38.62
C GLY A 387 -8.31 -1.39 -39.81
N ASN A 388 -8.50 -0.11 -39.58
CA ASN A 388 -8.47 0.94 -40.61
C ASN A 388 -7.37 2.00 -40.38
N ALA A 389 -6.56 1.84 -39.33
CA ALA A 389 -5.42 2.69 -39.06
C ALA A 389 -4.10 2.08 -39.61
N SER A 390 -3.18 2.93 -40.04
CA SER A 390 -1.83 2.47 -40.38
C SER A 390 -1.03 2.19 -39.11
N ASP A 391 0.04 1.39 -39.25
CA ASP A 391 0.92 1.01 -38.16
C ASP A 391 1.63 2.19 -37.45
N SER A 392 1.69 3.35 -38.11
CA SER A 392 2.28 4.57 -37.54
C SER A 392 1.26 5.57 -36.97
N VAL A 393 -0.03 5.39 -37.27
CA VAL A 393 -1.08 6.31 -36.81
C VAL A 393 -1.43 5.99 -35.36
N GLY A 394 -1.34 7.00 -34.48
CA GLY A 394 -1.62 6.87 -33.06
C GLY A 394 -0.57 6.05 -32.29
N SER A 395 0.59 5.79 -32.87
CA SER A 395 1.72 5.25 -32.14
C SER A 395 2.24 6.29 -31.15
N SER A 396 2.31 5.94 -29.89
CA SER A 396 2.82 6.79 -28.84
C SER A 396 4.33 7.08 -28.98
N THR A 397 5.07 6.19 -29.59
CA THR A 397 6.52 6.33 -29.82
C THR A 397 6.85 7.02 -31.14
N GLY A 398 5.85 7.31 -32.01
CA GLY A 398 6.05 7.88 -33.33
C GLY A 398 6.66 6.93 -34.37
N GLY A 399 6.91 5.68 -34.01
CA GLY A 399 7.39 4.60 -34.87
C GLY A 399 6.29 3.62 -35.27
N ALA A 400 6.67 2.56 -35.98
CA ALA A 400 5.76 1.45 -36.25
C ALA A 400 5.36 0.76 -34.92
N TRP A 401 4.07 0.62 -34.70
CA TRP A 401 3.56 -0.01 -33.50
C TRP A 401 3.68 -1.53 -33.57
N THR A 402 4.17 -2.15 -32.54
CA THR A 402 4.13 -3.61 -32.34
C THR A 402 3.63 -3.93 -30.97
N TYR A 403 2.93 -5.04 -30.80
CA TYR A 403 2.33 -5.43 -29.53
C TYR A 403 3.34 -5.40 -28.37
N ASN A 404 4.53 -6.00 -28.59
CA ASN A 404 5.57 -6.08 -27.57
C ASN A 404 6.37 -4.77 -27.36
N SER A 405 6.09 -3.71 -28.10
CA SER A 405 6.74 -2.42 -27.89
C SER A 405 5.96 -1.48 -26.95
N GLU A 406 4.70 -1.82 -26.67
CA GLU A 406 3.82 -0.95 -25.90
C GLU A 406 3.15 -1.69 -24.71
N VAL A 407 3.17 -3.02 -24.69
CA VAL A 407 2.50 -3.83 -23.65
C VAL A 407 3.46 -4.88 -23.09
N SER A 408 3.53 -4.97 -21.77
CA SER A 408 4.29 -5.99 -21.03
C SER A 408 3.62 -7.34 -20.98
#